data_775dd75321880eb090635cf16a6fa243
#
_entry.id   775dd75321880eb090635cf16a6fa243
#
_cell.length_a   1.000
_cell.length_b   1.000
_cell.length_c   1.000
_cell.angle_alpha   90.00
_cell.angle_beta   90.00
_cell.angle_gamma   90.00
#
_symmetry.space_group_name_H-M   'P 1'
#
loop_
_entity.id
_entity.type
_entity.pdbx_description
1 polymer ?
#
loop_
_entity_poly.entity_id
_entity_poly.type
_entity_poly.pdbx_seq_one_letter_code
_entity_poly.pdbx_strand_id
1 'polypeptide(L)'
;MVADHQGGEYQGAVMMIDVIGVWRLGYYKLEIEFSNDMIGECDFSFILREAGPMLEPLKDPAYFARVFIDDGALTWPNGYDWDPIALHEDMKKAGLLRRVDAAE
;
A
#
# COMPACT_ATOMS: atom_id res chain seq x y z
N MET A 1 -27.74 -3.41 18.04
CA MET A 1 -27.38 -3.15 17.83
C MET A 1 -27.05 -2.86 17.72
N VAL A 2 -26.84 -3.28 17.75
CA VAL A 2 -26.26 -3.05 17.52
C VAL A 2 -25.70 -2.99 17.50
N ALA A 3 -25.50 -3.31 17.73
CA ALA A 3 -24.80 -3.25 17.61
C ALA A 3 -24.32 -3.45 17.58
N ASP A 4 -24.36 -3.85 17.78
CA ASP A 4 -23.80 -3.97 17.72
C ASP A 4 -23.38 -4.24 17.69
N HIS A 5 -23.27 -4.55 17.88
CA HIS A 5 -22.73 -4.61 17.77
C HIS A 5 -22.23 -4.74 17.64
N GLN A 6 -22.03 -5.01 17.82
CA GLN A 6 -21.65 -5.16 17.56
C GLN A 6 -20.90 -5.10 17.44
N GLY A 7 -20.50 -5.27 17.56
CA GLY A 7 -19.77 -5.32 17.34
C GLY A 7 -19.15 -5.14 16.95
N GLY A 8 -18.93 -5.22 16.81
CA GLY A 8 -18.29 -5.16 16.30
C GLY A 8 -18.16 -4.75 15.73
N GLU A 9 -18.37 -4.55 15.54
CA GLU A 9 -18.44 -4.35 14.88
C GLU A 9 -18.00 -3.79 14.35
N TYR A 10 -17.88 -3.39 14.09
CA TYR A 10 -17.67 -3.06 13.40
C TYR A 10 -16.71 -3.06 12.66
N GLN A 11 -16.26 -3.14 12.39
CA GLN A 11 -15.18 -3.70 11.63
C GLN A 11 -15.20 -3.31 10.18
N GLY A 12 -16.29 -3.10 9.64
CA GLY A 12 -16.41 -2.70 8.26
C GLY A 12 -15.58 -1.48 7.95
N ALA A 13 -15.57 -0.53 8.87
CA ALA A 13 -14.80 0.70 8.68
C ALA A 13 -13.31 0.43 8.56
N VAL A 14 -12.82 -0.57 9.30
CA VAL A 14 -11.40 -0.93 9.27
C VAL A 14 -10.99 -1.43 7.90
N MET A 15 -11.92 -2.04 7.17
CA MET A 15 -11.66 -2.62 5.87
C MET A 15 -11.71 -1.60 4.74
N MET A 16 -11.93 -0.32 5.05
CA MET A 16 -12.08 0.72 4.04
C MET A 16 -10.84 1.58 3.95
N ILE A 17 -9.68 0.95 3.88
CA ILE A 17 -8.41 1.66 3.79
C ILE A 17 -7.98 1.72 2.34
N ASP A 18 -7.71 2.95 1.87
CA ASP A 18 -7.21 3.20 0.52
C ASP A 18 -5.84 3.84 0.59
N VAL A 19 -5.06 3.63 -0.47
CA VAL A 19 -3.86 4.44 -0.72
C VAL A 19 -4.34 5.76 -1.32
N ILE A 20 -3.88 6.88 -0.76
CA ILE A 20 -4.24 8.20 -1.27
C ILE A 20 -3.04 9.00 -1.76
N GLY A 21 -1.83 8.51 -1.54
CA GLY A 21 -0.64 9.15 -2.06
C GLY A 21 0.48 8.15 -2.23
N VAL A 22 1.31 8.35 -3.26
CA VAL A 22 2.48 7.51 -3.49
C VAL A 22 3.60 8.37 -4.07
N TRP A 23 4.81 8.22 -3.52
CA TRP A 23 6.00 8.95 -3.98
C TRP A 23 7.14 7.97 -4.12
N ARG A 24 7.88 8.05 -5.21
CA ARG A 24 9.03 7.19 -5.44
C ARG A 24 10.26 7.80 -4.75
N LEU A 25 10.90 7.01 -3.89
CA LEU A 25 12.07 7.47 -3.13
C LEU A 25 13.38 6.89 -3.67
N GLY A 26 13.31 5.80 -4.41
CA GLY A 26 14.48 5.15 -4.97
C GLY A 26 14.05 4.10 -5.97
N TYR A 27 14.93 3.18 -6.34
CA TYR A 27 14.62 2.22 -7.41
C TYR A 27 13.32 1.45 -7.14
N TYR A 28 13.18 0.91 -5.92
CA TYR A 28 12.01 0.09 -5.59
C TYR A 28 11.38 0.53 -4.28
N LYS A 29 11.72 1.72 -3.81
CA LYS A 29 11.22 2.23 -2.53
C LYS A 29 10.16 3.29 -2.79
N LEU A 30 9.02 3.13 -2.16
CA LEU A 30 7.90 4.06 -2.27
C LEU A 30 7.52 4.56 -0.89
N GLU A 31 7.14 5.83 -0.82
CA GLU A 31 6.45 6.36 0.34
C GLU A 31 4.96 6.32 0.04
N ILE A 32 4.17 5.79 0.95
CA ILE A 32 2.77 5.52 0.73
C ILE A 32 1.95 6.12 1.85
N GLU A 33 0.96 6.91 1.47
CA GLU A 33 0.01 7.50 2.42
C GLU A 33 -1.33 6.82 2.28
N PHE A 34 -1.92 6.46 3.42
CA PHE A 34 -3.20 5.76 3.47
C PHE A 34 -4.30 6.69 3.97
N SER A 35 -5.54 6.35 3.65
CA SER A 35 -6.71 7.17 3.98
C SER A 35 -6.98 7.29 5.47
N ASN A 36 -6.33 6.48 6.29
CA ASN A 36 -6.50 6.52 7.75
C ASN A 36 -5.43 7.36 8.44
N ASP A 37 -4.81 8.30 7.73
CA ASP A 37 -3.79 9.22 8.24
C ASP A 37 -2.47 8.56 8.62
N MET A 38 -2.20 7.39 8.04
CA MET A 38 -0.92 6.71 8.23
C MET A 38 -0.08 6.84 6.96
N ILE A 39 1.23 6.94 7.15
CA ILE A 39 2.17 7.06 6.04
C ILE A 39 3.43 6.28 6.39
N GLY A 40 4.12 5.76 5.38
CA GLY A 40 5.36 5.05 5.61
C GLY A 40 6.08 4.72 4.33
N GLU A 41 7.33 4.28 4.48
CA GLU A 41 8.17 3.86 3.36
C GLU A 41 8.19 2.34 3.28
N CYS A 42 8.13 1.83 2.07
CA CYS A 42 8.20 0.40 1.83
C CYS A 42 9.17 0.12 0.70
N ASP A 43 10.09 -0.81 0.94
CA ASP A 43 11.06 -1.24 -0.06
C ASP A 43 10.52 -2.49 -0.73
N PHE A 44 10.24 -2.39 -2.02
CA PHE A 44 9.66 -3.48 -2.80
C PHE A 44 10.72 -4.31 -3.53
N SER A 45 12.00 -4.17 -3.18
CA SER A 45 13.05 -4.90 -3.90
C SER A 45 12.89 -6.41 -3.80
N PHE A 46 12.09 -6.89 -2.85
CA PHE A 46 11.84 -8.33 -2.74
C PHE A 46 11.20 -8.92 -4.00
N ILE A 47 10.55 -8.09 -4.83
CA ILE A 47 9.94 -8.58 -6.07
C ILE A 47 11.00 -9.12 -7.04
N LEU A 48 12.25 -8.69 -6.89
CA LEU A 48 13.32 -9.16 -7.76
C LEU A 48 13.60 -10.66 -7.57
N ARG A 49 13.17 -11.21 -6.44
CA ARG A 49 13.38 -12.62 -6.12
C ARG A 49 12.11 -13.46 -6.36
N GLU A 50 11.07 -12.82 -6.88
CA GLU A 50 9.80 -13.51 -7.10
C GLU A 50 9.56 -13.70 -8.58
N ALA A 51 8.75 -14.69 -8.93
CA ALA A 51 8.43 -15.01 -10.31
C ALA A 51 6.97 -14.77 -10.59
N GLY A 52 6.66 -14.50 -11.85
CA GLY A 52 5.29 -14.31 -12.29
C GLY A 52 5.24 -13.35 -13.45
N PRO A 53 4.41 -13.64 -14.47
CA PRO A 53 4.39 -12.80 -15.68
C PRO A 53 3.97 -11.36 -15.40
N MET A 54 3.11 -11.13 -14.40
CA MET A 54 2.68 -9.77 -14.08
C MET A 54 3.76 -9.00 -13.32
N LEU A 55 4.65 -9.71 -12.61
CA LEU A 55 5.73 -9.07 -11.86
C LEU A 55 6.94 -8.75 -12.72
N GLU A 56 7.15 -9.49 -13.81
CA GLU A 56 8.38 -9.33 -14.59
C GLU A 56 8.61 -7.89 -15.05
N PRO A 57 7.61 -7.19 -15.60
CA PRO A 57 7.85 -5.79 -16.02
C PRO A 57 8.26 -4.89 -14.85
N LEU A 58 7.75 -5.15 -13.65
CA LEU A 58 8.05 -4.31 -12.49
C LEU A 58 9.50 -4.42 -12.04
N LYS A 59 10.21 -5.45 -12.47
CA LYS A 59 11.63 -5.61 -12.11
C LYS A 59 12.53 -4.60 -12.81
N ASP A 60 12.02 -3.93 -13.84
CA ASP A 60 12.70 -2.81 -14.48
C ASP A 60 12.40 -1.56 -13.65
N PRO A 61 13.42 -0.87 -13.12
CA PRO A 61 13.17 0.32 -12.29
C PRO A 61 12.36 1.40 -12.99
N ALA A 62 12.56 1.56 -14.30
CA ALA A 62 11.81 2.57 -15.05
C ALA A 62 10.33 2.21 -15.12
N TYR A 63 10.02 0.94 -15.26
CA TYR A 63 8.63 0.49 -15.28
C TYR A 63 8.02 0.58 -13.88
N PHE A 64 8.77 0.16 -12.87
CA PHE A 64 8.30 0.26 -11.48
C PHE A 64 7.92 1.70 -11.15
N ALA A 65 8.67 2.66 -11.65
CA ALA A 65 8.43 4.08 -11.40
C ALA A 65 7.12 4.58 -12.01
N ARG A 66 6.48 3.79 -12.87
CA ARG A 66 5.22 4.16 -13.49
C ARG A 66 4.00 3.82 -12.62
N VAL A 67 4.23 3.48 -11.36
CA VAL A 67 3.15 3.19 -10.42
C VAL A 67 2.19 4.39 -10.33
N PHE A 68 0.91 4.09 -10.19
CA PHE A 68 -0.12 5.11 -9.97
C PHE A 68 -1.19 4.53 -9.06
N ILE A 69 -2.09 5.38 -8.60
CA ILE A 69 -3.18 4.96 -7.74
C ILE A 69 -4.43 4.79 -8.58
N ASP A 70 -5.02 3.60 -8.52
CA ASP A 70 -6.28 3.31 -9.19
C ASP A 70 -7.21 2.67 -8.18
N ASP A 71 -8.34 3.34 -7.94
CA ASP A 71 -9.35 2.84 -7.00
C ASP A 71 -8.75 2.52 -5.64
N GLY A 72 -7.87 3.39 -5.16
CA GLY A 72 -7.27 3.25 -3.83
C GLY A 72 -6.15 2.24 -3.72
N ALA A 73 -5.65 1.72 -4.84
CA ALA A 73 -4.61 0.70 -4.84
C ALA A 73 -3.43 1.11 -5.72
N LEU A 74 -2.23 0.75 -5.27
CA LEU A 74 -1.05 0.89 -6.13
C LEU A 74 -1.24 0.00 -7.34
N THR A 75 -1.07 0.58 -8.53
CA THR A 75 -1.34 -0.11 -9.79
C THR A 75 -0.25 0.25 -10.79
N TRP A 76 0.03 -0.68 -11.69
CA TRP A 76 1.00 -0.47 -12.77
C TRP A 76 0.29 -0.59 -14.13
N PRO A 77 0.90 -0.06 -15.19
CA PRO A 77 0.22 -0.01 -16.49
C PRO A 77 -0.24 -1.35 -17.04
N ASN A 78 0.40 -2.46 -16.63
CA ASN A 78 -0.02 -3.79 -17.10
C ASN A 78 -1.22 -4.35 -16.31
N GLY A 79 -1.77 -3.56 -15.38
CA GLY A 79 -2.92 -4.00 -14.58
C GLY A 79 -2.57 -4.70 -13.29
N TYR A 80 -1.29 -4.90 -13.01
CA TYR A 80 -0.87 -5.46 -11.73
C TYR A 80 -1.17 -4.46 -10.64
N ASP A 81 -1.77 -4.92 -9.54
CA ASP A 81 -2.09 -4.02 -8.44
C ASP A 81 -1.77 -4.70 -7.11
N TRP A 82 -1.72 -3.88 -6.07
CA TRP A 82 -1.40 -4.34 -4.71
C TRP A 82 -2.57 -3.98 -3.81
N ASP A 83 -3.15 -4.98 -3.17
CA ASP A 83 -4.28 -4.78 -2.25
C ASP A 83 -3.89 -3.79 -1.15
N PRO A 84 -4.58 -2.65 -1.04
CA PRO A 84 -4.21 -1.64 -0.04
C PRO A 84 -4.34 -2.12 1.40
N ILE A 85 -5.30 -2.98 1.67
CA ILE A 85 -5.50 -3.49 3.03
C ILE A 85 -4.36 -4.42 3.41
N ALA A 86 -3.97 -5.32 2.51
CA ALA A 86 -2.85 -6.22 2.76
C ALA A 86 -1.55 -5.44 2.90
N LEU A 87 -1.34 -4.44 2.06
CA LEU A 87 -0.14 -3.61 2.13
C LEU A 87 -0.07 -2.87 3.46
N HIS A 88 -1.19 -2.29 3.88
CA HIS A 88 -1.25 -1.57 5.15
C HIS A 88 -0.89 -2.50 6.31
N GLU A 89 -1.47 -3.71 6.32
CA GLU A 89 -1.20 -4.66 7.40
C GLU A 89 0.25 -5.10 7.42
N ASP A 90 0.83 -5.36 6.26
CA ASP A 90 2.23 -5.75 6.18
C ASP A 90 3.15 -4.65 6.68
N MET A 91 2.88 -3.42 6.29
CA MET A 91 3.68 -2.28 6.73
C MET A 91 3.52 -2.04 8.23
N LYS A 92 2.30 -2.21 8.74
CA LYS A 92 2.05 -2.06 10.17
C LYS A 92 2.82 -3.10 10.97
N LYS A 93 2.79 -4.36 10.54
CA LYS A 93 3.51 -5.43 11.23
C LYS A 93 5.01 -5.21 11.21
N ALA A 94 5.51 -4.61 10.15
CA ALA A 94 6.94 -4.32 10.02
C ALA A 94 7.37 -3.04 10.74
N GLY A 95 6.42 -2.33 11.37
CA GLY A 95 6.73 -1.10 12.09
C GLY A 95 7.05 0.07 11.19
N LEU A 96 6.54 0.08 9.95
CA LEU A 96 6.89 1.09 8.96
C LEU A 96 5.92 2.27 8.92
N LEU A 97 4.77 2.16 9.58
CA LEU A 97 3.75 3.21 9.53
C LEU A 97 3.88 4.20 10.68
N ARG A 98 3.62 5.46 10.39
CA ARG A 98 3.52 6.52 11.37
C ARG A 98 2.33 7.40 11.00
N ARG A 99 1.87 8.18 11.96
CA ARG A 99 0.81 9.13 11.66
C ARG A 99 1.38 10.27 10.83
N VAL A 100 0.59 10.72 9.87
CA VAL A 100 1.02 11.81 8.99
C VAL A 100 1.44 13.03 9.80
N ASP A 101 0.65 13.39 10.82
CA ASP A 101 0.93 14.58 11.62
C ASP A 101 2.01 14.35 12.67
N ALA A 102 2.42 13.11 12.91
CA ALA A 102 3.45 12.82 13.89
C ALA A 102 4.84 13.20 13.38
N ALA A 103 4.98 13.50 12.11
CA ALA A 103 6.25 13.94 11.54
C ALA A 103 6.60 15.36 11.92
N GLU A 104 5.69 16.09 12.52
CA GLU A 104 5.88 17.50 12.90
C GLU A 104 6.88 17.70 14.05
#